data_3d38459222d9fbc6eed7d2ea624dffdf
#
_entry.id   3d38459222d9fbc6eed7d2ea624dffdf
#
_cell.length_a   1.000
_cell.length_b   1.000
_cell.length_c   1.000
_cell.angle_alpha   90.00
_cell.angle_beta   90.00
_cell.angle_gamma   90.00
#
_symmetry.space_group_name_H-M   'P 1'
#
loop_
_entity.id
_entity.type
_entity.pdbx_description
1 polymer ?
#
loop_
_entity_poly.entity_id
_entity_poly.type
_entity_poly.pdbx_seq_one_letter_code
_entity_poly.pdbx_strand_id
1 'polypeptide(L)'
;MKRLLTFFLICFSFVEYTRAEDIIDYKYWDEGKLTWDDFQDTLSLKGVPSAFNAFLRIEKTEKRDGNTRTIRPEAQACFDKRHSFADRQIQNENLLRLFQLKYDLLEMYRRRLQTELNLGVVGIAADNRTRQYMDLYTEQSKKAEQETENGQNEIKLQEWEFYVTKELIENPAPSI
;
A
#
# COMPACT_ATOMS: atom_id res chain seq x y z
N MET A 1 -26.53 -56.83 -44.04
CA MET A 1 -25.96 -55.46 -44.04
C MET A 1 -26.16 -54.82 -42.70
N LYS A 2 -25.11 -54.84 -41.84
CA LYS A 2 -25.13 -54.24 -40.48
C LYS A 2 -24.45 -52.89 -40.59
N ARG A 3 -25.19 -51.82 -40.35
CA ARG A 3 -24.65 -50.47 -40.29
C ARG A 3 -24.07 -50.24 -38.88
N LEU A 4 -22.77 -50.06 -38.78
CA LEU A 4 -22.03 -49.68 -37.57
C LEU A 4 -22.20 -48.18 -37.42
N LEU A 5 -22.89 -47.76 -36.38
CA LEU A 5 -23.00 -46.32 -35.98
C LEU A 5 -21.83 -46.04 -35.05
N THR A 6 -20.85 -45.31 -35.54
CA THR A 6 -19.70 -44.83 -34.74
C THR A 6 -20.11 -43.55 -34.04
N PHE A 7 -20.30 -43.64 -32.73
CA PHE A 7 -20.55 -42.49 -31.84
C PHE A 7 -19.21 -41.79 -31.59
N PHE A 8 -19.06 -40.59 -32.14
CA PHE A 8 -17.91 -39.73 -31.86
C PHE A 8 -18.21 -38.97 -30.55
N LEU A 9 -17.57 -39.45 -29.46
CA LEU A 9 -17.63 -38.77 -28.16
C LEU A 9 -16.63 -37.61 -28.20
N ILE A 10 -17.13 -36.39 -28.45
CA ILE A 10 -16.33 -35.17 -28.33
C ILE A 10 -16.23 -34.82 -26.84
N CYS A 11 -15.10 -35.23 -26.24
CA CYS A 11 -14.73 -34.72 -24.90
C CYS A 11 -14.38 -33.22 -25.02
N PHE A 12 -15.31 -32.37 -24.73
CA PHE A 12 -15.03 -30.97 -24.46
C PHE A 12 -14.30 -30.89 -23.11
N SER A 13 -12.96 -30.86 -23.19
CA SER A 13 -12.15 -30.45 -22.04
C SER A 13 -12.42 -28.97 -21.77
N PHE A 14 -13.26 -28.70 -20.82
CA PHE A 14 -13.32 -27.37 -20.20
C PHE A 14 -11.99 -27.16 -19.49
N VAL A 15 -11.06 -26.49 -20.16
CA VAL A 15 -9.93 -25.87 -19.50
C VAL A 15 -10.53 -24.70 -18.71
N GLU A 16 -10.82 -24.94 -17.44
CA GLU A 16 -11.06 -23.85 -16.50
C GLU A 16 -9.76 -23.03 -16.50
N TYR A 17 -9.80 -21.89 -17.18
CA TYR A 17 -8.83 -20.83 -17.00
C TYR A 17 -9.07 -20.28 -15.59
N THR A 18 -8.47 -20.93 -14.59
CA THR A 18 -8.30 -20.30 -13.30
C THR A 18 -7.39 -19.11 -13.55
N ARG A 19 -8.01 -17.94 -13.72
CA ARG A 19 -7.33 -16.66 -13.59
C ARG A 19 -6.69 -16.73 -12.21
N ALA A 20 -5.38 -16.87 -12.15
CA ALA A 20 -4.66 -16.64 -10.92
C ALA A 20 -5.05 -15.21 -10.54
N GLU A 21 -5.92 -15.05 -9.55
CA GLU A 21 -6.10 -13.78 -8.89
C GLU A 21 -4.70 -13.43 -8.43
N ASP A 22 -4.15 -12.33 -8.94
CA ASP A 22 -2.90 -11.80 -8.43
C ASP A 22 -3.13 -11.62 -6.93
N ILE A 23 -2.54 -12.52 -6.14
CA ILE A 23 -2.62 -12.44 -4.69
C ILE A 23 -1.90 -11.15 -4.35
N ILE A 24 -2.70 -10.10 -4.13
CA ILE A 24 -2.21 -8.79 -3.74
C ILE A 24 -1.65 -8.96 -2.33
N ASP A 25 -0.36 -8.78 -2.16
CA ASP A 25 0.33 -8.92 -0.87
C ASP A 25 0.74 -7.53 -0.38
N TYR A 26 -0.21 -6.89 0.30
CA TYR A 26 0.02 -5.61 0.95
C TYR A 26 0.43 -5.82 2.41
N LYS A 27 1.30 -4.93 2.90
CA LYS A 27 1.50 -4.73 4.33
C LYS A 27 0.76 -3.47 4.73
N TYR A 28 -0.06 -3.56 5.78
CA TYR A 28 -0.73 -2.41 6.38
C TYR A 28 0.16 -1.81 7.47
N TRP A 29 0.00 -0.51 7.72
CA TRP A 29 0.91 0.19 8.63
C TRP A 29 0.86 -0.34 10.08
N ASP A 30 -0.30 -0.78 10.54
CA ASP A 30 -0.53 -1.36 11.88
C ASP A 30 0.03 -2.78 12.05
N GLU A 31 0.44 -3.46 10.98
CA GLU A 31 1.13 -4.75 11.02
C GLU A 31 2.60 -4.64 11.46
N GLY A 32 3.09 -3.42 11.70
CA GLY A 32 4.42 -3.16 12.22
C GLY A 32 5.38 -2.57 11.18
N LYS A 33 6.62 -2.38 11.64
CA LYS A 33 7.67 -1.75 10.85
C LYS A 33 8.05 -2.55 9.62
N LEU A 34 8.53 -1.84 8.59
CA LEU A 34 9.10 -2.46 7.40
C LEU A 34 10.40 -3.20 7.72
N THR A 35 10.59 -4.29 7.04
CA THR A 35 11.82 -5.08 7.03
C THR A 35 12.24 -5.33 5.58
N TRP A 36 13.49 -5.76 5.35
CA TRP A 36 13.91 -6.09 3.99
C TRP A 36 13.13 -7.25 3.36
N ASP A 37 12.52 -8.11 4.17
CA ASP A 37 11.67 -9.22 3.70
C ASP A 37 10.33 -8.74 3.10
N ASP A 38 9.96 -7.50 3.37
CA ASP A 38 8.76 -6.89 2.77
C ASP A 38 9.00 -6.42 1.31
N PHE A 39 10.26 -6.31 0.86
CA PHE A 39 10.65 -5.91 -0.48
C PHE A 39 10.82 -7.14 -1.38
N GLN A 40 9.73 -7.61 -1.99
CA GLN A 40 9.66 -8.93 -2.62
C GLN A 40 9.79 -8.92 -4.14
N ASP A 41 9.80 -7.74 -4.78
CA ASP A 41 10.00 -7.68 -6.22
C ASP A 41 11.42 -8.12 -6.58
N THR A 42 11.50 -9.01 -7.55
CA THR A 42 12.77 -9.54 -8.08
C THR A 42 13.18 -8.88 -9.40
N LEU A 43 12.32 -8.02 -9.94
CA LEU A 43 12.57 -7.32 -11.21
C LEU A 43 13.39 -6.05 -10.95
N SER A 44 14.69 -6.23 -10.76
CA SER A 44 15.63 -5.11 -10.84
C SER A 44 15.54 -4.49 -12.22
N LEU A 45 14.87 -3.34 -12.34
CA LEU A 45 14.91 -2.52 -13.54
C LEU A 45 16.34 -2.00 -13.70
N LYS A 46 16.99 -2.27 -14.85
CA LYS A 46 18.35 -1.81 -15.11
C LYS A 46 18.48 -0.31 -14.80
N GLY A 47 19.34 0.04 -13.84
CA GLY A 47 19.62 1.42 -13.46
C GLY A 47 18.73 2.00 -12.36
N VAL A 48 17.78 1.23 -11.81
CA VAL A 48 16.97 1.63 -10.65
C VAL A 48 17.36 0.74 -9.48
N PRO A 49 18.04 1.28 -8.46
CA PRO A 49 18.57 0.46 -7.36
C PRO A 49 17.49 0.05 -6.34
N SER A 50 16.37 0.77 -6.27
CA SER A 50 15.24 0.45 -5.40
C SER A 50 13.95 1.05 -5.93
N ALA A 51 12.82 0.43 -5.58
CA ALA A 51 11.48 0.98 -5.75
C ALA A 51 10.69 0.80 -4.45
N PHE A 52 10.05 1.86 -4.03
CA PHE A 52 9.16 1.89 -2.87
C PHE A 52 7.75 2.23 -3.34
N ASN A 53 6.85 1.26 -3.28
CA ASN A 53 5.47 1.42 -3.72
C ASN A 53 4.53 1.38 -2.51
N ALA A 54 3.96 2.53 -2.18
CA ALA A 54 2.98 2.65 -1.13
C ALA A 54 1.90 3.65 -1.54
N PHE A 55 0.66 3.42 -1.11
CA PHE A 55 -0.48 4.23 -1.52
C PHE A 55 -1.61 4.19 -0.50
N LEU A 56 -2.50 5.18 -0.61
CA LEU A 56 -3.76 5.22 0.14
C LEU A 56 -4.85 4.47 -0.62
N ARG A 57 -5.63 3.69 0.13
CA ARG A 57 -6.79 2.97 -0.37
C ARG A 57 -7.98 3.22 0.54
N ILE A 58 -9.18 3.30 -0.03
CA ILE A 58 -10.41 3.31 0.75
C ILE A 58 -11.09 1.96 0.58
N GLU A 59 -11.30 1.27 1.68
CA GLU A 59 -12.07 0.04 1.75
C GLU A 59 -13.45 0.31 2.35
N LYS A 60 -14.39 -0.58 2.07
CA LYS A 60 -15.73 -0.54 2.66
C LYS A 60 -15.81 -1.63 3.72
N THR A 61 -15.76 -1.23 4.97
CA THR A 61 -15.92 -2.15 6.08
C THR A 61 -17.38 -2.29 6.43
N GLU A 62 -17.89 -3.52 6.45
CA GLU A 62 -19.25 -3.84 6.85
C GLU A 62 -19.29 -4.18 8.34
N LYS A 63 -20.02 -3.40 9.12
CA LYS A 63 -20.31 -3.70 10.52
C LYS A 63 -21.78 -4.11 10.64
N ARG A 64 -22.03 -5.27 11.23
CA ARG A 64 -23.37 -5.74 11.57
C ARG A 64 -23.60 -5.58 13.07
N ASP A 65 -24.69 -4.91 13.42
CA ASP A 65 -25.18 -4.82 14.79
C ASP A 65 -26.64 -5.28 14.79
N GLY A 66 -26.86 -6.52 15.23
CA GLY A 66 -28.16 -7.20 15.10
C GLY A 66 -28.63 -7.25 13.65
N ASN A 67 -29.79 -6.63 13.35
CA ASN A 67 -30.36 -6.53 12.01
C ASN A 67 -29.88 -5.30 11.21
N THR A 68 -29.07 -4.44 11.81
CA THR A 68 -28.58 -3.22 11.15
C THR A 68 -27.23 -3.50 10.48
N ARG A 69 -27.16 -3.20 9.17
CA ARG A 69 -25.93 -3.27 8.39
C ARG A 69 -25.43 -1.84 8.16
N THR A 70 -24.25 -1.53 8.69
CA THR A 70 -23.60 -0.25 8.46
C THR A 70 -22.36 -0.48 7.61
N ILE A 71 -22.26 0.24 6.49
CA ILE A 71 -21.07 0.27 5.64
C ILE A 71 -20.32 1.56 5.97
N ARG A 72 -19.07 1.42 6.39
CA ARG A 72 -18.19 2.57 6.68
C ARG A 72 -16.99 2.57 5.74
N PRO A 73 -16.63 3.72 5.18
CA PRO A 73 -15.39 3.84 4.44
C PRO A 73 -14.22 3.88 5.43
N GLU A 74 -13.20 3.11 5.14
CA GLU A 74 -11.98 3.00 5.93
C GLU A 74 -10.77 3.27 5.04
N ALA A 75 -9.96 4.27 5.40
CA ALA A 75 -8.72 4.57 4.72
C ALA A 75 -7.61 3.66 5.22
N GLN A 76 -6.83 3.10 4.29
CA GLN A 76 -5.69 2.23 4.57
C GLN A 76 -4.42 2.80 3.94
N ALA A 77 -3.30 2.75 4.69
CA ALA A 77 -1.97 2.96 4.16
C ALA A 77 -1.39 1.59 3.79
N CYS A 78 -1.22 1.36 2.50
CA CYS A 78 -0.80 0.08 1.94
C CYS A 78 0.63 0.18 1.41
N PHE A 79 1.49 -0.74 1.80
CA PHE A 79 2.79 -0.96 1.18
C PHE A 79 2.71 -2.19 0.27
N ASP A 80 3.02 -2.02 -1.01
CA ASP A 80 2.96 -3.09 -2.00
C ASP A 80 4.28 -3.86 -2.00
N LYS A 81 4.27 -5.02 -1.33
CA LYS A 81 5.46 -5.85 -1.19
C LYS A 81 5.96 -6.40 -2.53
N ARG A 82 5.04 -6.75 -3.44
CA ARG A 82 5.38 -7.36 -4.72
C ARG A 82 5.96 -6.41 -5.75
N HIS A 83 5.60 -5.13 -5.65
CA HIS A 83 6.13 -4.10 -6.55
C HIS A 83 7.17 -3.21 -5.87
N SER A 84 7.64 -3.59 -4.68
CA SER A 84 8.72 -2.91 -3.96
C SER A 84 9.95 -3.79 -3.93
N PHE A 85 11.10 -3.20 -4.25
CA PHE A 85 12.39 -3.88 -4.21
C PHE A 85 13.51 -2.95 -3.75
N ALA A 86 14.59 -3.53 -3.24
CA ALA A 86 15.85 -2.85 -3.02
C ALA A 86 17.00 -3.81 -3.35
N ASP A 87 17.97 -3.36 -4.15
CA ASP A 87 19.15 -4.15 -4.44
C ASP A 87 19.89 -4.47 -3.13
N ARG A 88 20.29 -5.73 -2.94
CA ARG A 88 21.00 -6.17 -1.75
C ARG A 88 22.29 -5.37 -1.46
N GLN A 89 22.92 -4.84 -2.52
CA GLN A 89 24.15 -4.07 -2.39
C GLN A 89 23.95 -2.70 -1.73
N ILE A 90 22.72 -2.15 -1.81
CA ILE A 90 22.40 -0.86 -1.20
C ILE A 90 21.60 -0.99 0.09
N GLN A 91 21.16 -2.21 0.45
CA GLN A 91 20.44 -2.45 1.69
C GLN A 91 21.32 -2.10 2.90
N ASN A 92 20.88 -1.13 3.67
CA ASN A 92 21.48 -0.71 4.91
C ASN A 92 20.40 -0.14 5.85
N GLU A 93 20.77 0.08 7.10
CA GLU A 93 19.83 0.56 8.12
C GLU A 93 19.23 1.92 7.78
N ASN A 94 20.04 2.87 7.32
CA ASN A 94 19.57 4.23 7.02
C ASN A 94 18.58 4.27 5.83
N LEU A 95 18.79 3.44 4.81
CA LEU A 95 17.86 3.32 3.70
C LEU A 95 16.53 2.68 4.16
N LEU A 96 16.57 1.67 5.03
CA LEU A 96 15.37 1.09 5.60
C LEU A 96 14.61 2.09 6.48
N ARG A 97 15.33 2.89 7.27
CA ARG A 97 14.73 3.99 8.06
C ARG A 97 14.08 5.04 7.16
N LEU A 98 14.70 5.40 6.03
CA LEU A 98 14.09 6.30 5.05
C LEU A 98 12.79 5.71 4.48
N PHE A 99 12.77 4.42 4.14
CA PHE A 99 11.54 3.77 3.67
C PHE A 99 10.47 3.69 4.75
N GLN A 100 10.85 3.43 5.99
CA GLN A 100 9.92 3.50 7.12
C GLN A 100 9.38 4.93 7.30
N LEU A 101 10.22 5.94 7.23
CA LEU A 101 9.81 7.34 7.29
C LEU A 101 8.78 7.68 6.20
N LYS A 102 8.99 7.22 4.96
CA LYS A 102 8.02 7.40 3.87
C LYS A 102 6.71 6.69 4.17
N TYR A 103 6.75 5.52 4.78
CA TYR A 103 5.55 4.79 5.17
C TYR A 103 4.80 5.50 6.32
N ASP A 104 5.52 6.05 7.28
CA ASP A 104 4.95 6.83 8.38
C ASP A 104 4.33 8.17 7.88
N LEU A 105 4.93 8.81 6.88
CA LEU A 105 4.34 9.95 6.17
C LEU A 105 3.00 9.57 5.50
N LEU A 106 2.93 8.39 4.86
CA LEU A 106 1.69 7.91 4.27
C LEU A 106 0.60 7.70 5.31
N GLU A 107 0.97 7.12 6.46
CA GLU A 107 0.05 6.93 7.60
C GLU A 107 -0.48 8.26 8.12
N MET A 108 0.35 9.30 8.20
CA MET A 108 -0.08 10.64 8.59
C MET A 108 -1.21 11.15 7.66
N TYR A 109 -1.07 10.97 6.35
CA TYR A 109 -2.10 11.35 5.38
C TYR A 109 -3.33 10.42 5.43
N ARG A 110 -3.14 9.13 5.70
CA ARG A 110 -4.24 8.20 5.93
C ARG A 110 -5.14 8.67 7.08
N ARG A 111 -4.56 9.10 8.20
CA ARG A 111 -5.32 9.60 9.36
C ARG A 111 -6.13 10.84 9.01
N ARG A 112 -5.56 11.76 8.24
CA ARG A 112 -6.26 12.95 7.75
C ARG A 112 -7.43 12.57 6.84
N LEU A 113 -7.21 11.66 5.90
CA LEU A 113 -8.26 11.13 5.04
C LEU A 113 -9.38 10.46 5.86
N GLN A 114 -9.04 9.62 6.84
CA GLN A 114 -10.01 8.95 7.70
C GLN A 114 -10.87 9.96 8.48
N THR A 115 -10.27 11.03 8.96
CA THR A 115 -11.01 12.12 9.65
C THR A 115 -12.07 12.72 8.72
N GLU A 116 -11.75 12.98 7.46
CA GLU A 116 -12.72 13.52 6.50
C GLU A 116 -13.80 12.48 6.13
N LEU A 117 -13.44 11.20 6.00
CA LEU A 117 -14.41 10.13 5.79
C LEU A 117 -15.40 10.02 6.95
N ASN A 118 -14.92 10.17 8.19
CA ASN A 118 -15.77 10.18 9.38
C ASN A 118 -16.71 11.40 9.44
N LEU A 119 -16.34 12.51 8.80
CA LEU A 119 -17.18 13.71 8.62
C LEU A 119 -18.17 13.59 7.43
N GLY A 120 -18.21 12.45 6.78
CA GLY A 120 -19.18 12.16 5.71
C GLY A 120 -18.69 12.42 4.28
N VAL A 121 -17.39 12.61 4.07
CA VAL A 121 -16.82 12.68 2.71
C VAL A 121 -16.86 11.29 2.08
N VAL A 122 -17.65 11.11 1.01
CA VAL A 122 -17.88 9.81 0.36
C VAL A 122 -17.88 9.91 -1.18
N GLY A 123 -17.79 8.77 -1.87
CA GLY A 123 -17.87 8.69 -3.33
C GLY A 123 -16.78 9.50 -4.03
N ILE A 124 -17.11 10.21 -5.09
CA ILE A 124 -16.18 11.00 -5.91
C ILE A 124 -15.39 12.02 -5.06
N ALA A 125 -16.00 12.59 -4.01
CA ALA A 125 -15.32 13.51 -3.12
C ALA A 125 -14.19 12.79 -2.34
N ALA A 126 -14.45 11.58 -1.85
CA ALA A 126 -13.44 10.76 -1.18
C ALA A 126 -12.28 10.36 -2.13
N ASP A 127 -12.60 10.00 -3.39
CA ASP A 127 -11.58 9.69 -4.39
C ASP A 127 -10.70 10.91 -4.71
N ASN A 128 -11.32 12.10 -4.79
CA ASN A 128 -10.57 13.34 -5.00
C ASN A 128 -9.66 13.66 -3.81
N ARG A 129 -10.12 13.46 -2.57
CA ARG A 129 -9.31 13.65 -1.36
C ARG A 129 -8.16 12.66 -1.30
N THR A 130 -8.42 11.40 -1.64
CA THR A 130 -7.35 10.38 -1.72
C THR A 130 -6.25 10.82 -2.68
N ARG A 131 -6.60 11.28 -3.89
CA ARG A 131 -5.62 11.81 -4.85
C ARG A 131 -4.86 13.01 -4.30
N GLN A 132 -5.55 13.98 -3.73
CA GLN A 132 -4.92 15.16 -3.12
C GLN A 132 -3.91 14.77 -2.03
N TYR A 133 -4.26 13.84 -1.14
CA TYR A 133 -3.34 13.36 -0.11
C TYR A 133 -2.18 12.54 -0.66
N MET A 134 -2.39 11.80 -1.75
CA MET A 134 -1.29 11.11 -2.45
C MET A 134 -0.32 12.09 -3.12
N ASP A 135 -0.82 13.21 -3.67
CA ASP A 135 0.03 14.26 -4.25
C ASP A 135 0.88 14.91 -3.15
N LEU A 136 0.28 15.27 -2.01
CA LEU A 136 0.99 15.83 -0.86
C LEU A 136 2.01 14.86 -0.28
N TYR A 137 1.65 13.58 -0.16
CA TYR A 137 2.56 12.53 0.25
C TYR A 137 3.75 12.42 -0.69
N THR A 138 3.50 12.42 -1.99
CA THR A 138 4.56 12.31 -3.01
C THR A 138 5.53 13.47 -2.93
N GLU A 139 5.02 14.70 -2.76
CA GLU A 139 5.84 15.90 -2.58
C GLU A 139 6.72 15.79 -1.32
N GLN A 140 6.11 15.46 -0.16
CA GLN A 140 6.84 15.35 1.10
C GLN A 140 7.85 14.20 1.10
N SER A 141 7.47 13.06 0.53
CA SER A 141 8.35 11.89 0.38
C SER A 141 9.59 12.23 -0.48
N LYS A 142 9.38 12.91 -1.60
CA LYS A 142 10.48 13.37 -2.46
C LYS A 142 11.37 14.40 -1.75
N LYS A 143 10.80 15.32 -1.00
CA LYS A 143 11.53 16.27 -0.20
C LYS A 143 12.40 15.57 0.86
N ALA A 144 11.84 14.59 1.57
CA ALA A 144 12.59 13.79 2.54
C ALA A 144 13.75 13.04 1.88
N GLU A 145 13.54 12.41 0.72
CA GLU A 145 14.61 11.77 -0.05
C GLU A 145 15.74 12.73 -0.40
N GLN A 146 15.41 13.92 -0.87
CA GLN A 146 16.40 14.93 -1.26
C GLN A 146 17.17 15.48 -0.06
N GLU A 147 16.49 15.87 1.01
CA GLU A 147 17.12 16.46 2.19
C GLU A 147 17.96 15.45 2.98
N THR A 148 17.55 14.18 2.96
CA THR A 148 18.32 13.10 3.59
C THR A 148 19.40 12.50 2.68
N GLU A 149 19.54 12.99 1.45
CA GLU A 149 20.46 12.41 0.45
C GLU A 149 20.23 10.90 0.29
N ASN A 150 18.95 10.49 0.16
CA ASN A 150 18.50 9.10 0.14
C ASN A 150 18.92 8.31 1.40
N GLY A 151 18.82 8.94 2.56
CA GLY A 151 19.14 8.33 3.86
C GLY A 151 20.60 8.44 4.27
N GLN A 152 21.48 9.03 3.44
CA GLN A 152 22.91 9.18 3.76
C GLN A 152 23.15 10.31 4.76
N ASN A 153 22.33 11.34 4.77
CA ASN A 153 22.39 12.41 5.75
C ASN A 153 21.59 12.02 7.00
N GLU A 154 22.29 11.42 7.96
CA GLU A 154 21.69 10.90 9.18
C GLU A 154 21.03 11.98 10.04
N ILE A 155 21.62 13.17 10.12
CA ILE A 155 21.06 14.29 10.90
C ILE A 155 19.70 14.68 10.33
N LYS A 156 19.60 14.85 9.01
CA LYS A 156 18.34 15.16 8.35
C LYS A 156 17.32 14.03 8.46
N LEU A 157 17.75 12.79 8.39
CA LEU A 157 16.89 11.64 8.59
C LEU A 157 16.27 11.64 9.99
N GLN A 158 17.05 11.91 11.03
CA GLN A 158 16.56 12.04 12.41
C GLN A 158 15.59 13.21 12.59
N GLU A 159 15.86 14.37 11.96
CA GLU A 159 14.94 15.52 11.99
C GLU A 159 13.58 15.17 11.39
N TRP A 160 13.58 14.49 10.24
CA TRP A 160 12.34 14.03 9.59
C TRP A 160 11.59 12.97 10.41
N GLU A 161 12.31 11.99 10.97
CA GLU A 161 11.72 10.97 11.85
C GLU A 161 11.06 11.62 13.07
N PHE A 162 11.74 12.58 13.69
CA PHE A 162 11.19 13.33 14.83
C PHE A 162 9.91 14.10 14.43
N TYR A 163 9.94 14.79 13.30
CA TYR A 163 8.79 15.54 12.80
C TYR A 163 7.57 14.62 12.57
N VAL A 164 7.76 13.52 11.84
CA VAL A 164 6.65 12.61 11.52
C VAL A 164 6.14 11.88 12.76
N THR A 165 7.05 11.44 13.64
CA THR A 165 6.67 10.81 14.92
C THR A 165 5.83 11.75 15.77
N LYS A 166 6.22 13.02 15.87
CA LYS A 166 5.46 14.05 16.59
C LYS A 166 4.06 14.23 16.00
N GLU A 167 3.95 14.36 14.68
CA GLU A 167 2.66 14.47 13.99
C GLU A 167 1.76 13.25 14.24
N LEU A 168 2.31 12.03 14.24
CA LEU A 168 1.55 10.81 14.52
C LEU A 168 1.09 10.71 15.98
N ILE A 169 1.85 11.25 16.94
CA ILE A 169 1.48 11.31 18.35
C ILE A 169 0.40 12.36 18.59
N GLU A 170 0.56 13.56 18.03
CA GLU A 170 -0.38 14.68 18.20
C GLU A 170 -1.70 14.44 17.45
N ASN A 171 -1.69 13.65 16.38
CA ASN A 171 -2.84 13.26 15.57
C ASN A 171 -3.05 11.73 15.63
N PRO A 172 -3.59 11.20 16.73
CA PRO A 172 -3.81 9.75 16.85
C PRO A 172 -4.79 9.24 15.78
N ALA A 173 -4.72 7.94 15.50
CA ALA A 173 -5.61 7.33 14.53
C ALA A 173 -7.08 7.58 14.92
N PRO A 174 -7.92 8.14 14.02
CA PRO A 174 -9.33 8.35 14.31
C PRO A 174 -10.01 6.99 14.54
N SER A 175 -10.91 6.94 15.52
CA SER A 175 -11.76 5.75 15.71
C SER A 175 -12.72 5.58 14.52
N ILE A 176 -12.88 4.34 14.08
CA ILE A 176 -13.75 3.92 12.97
C ILE A 176 -15.14 3.54 13.52
#